data_42e5dfe5c742a13cb9b641613e779b17
#
_entry.id   42e5dfe5c742a13cb9b641613e779b17
#
_cell.length_a   1.000
_cell.length_b   1.000
_cell.length_c   1.000
_cell.angle_alpha   90.00
_cell.angle_beta   90.00
_cell.angle_gamma   90.00
#
_symmetry.space_group_name_H-M   'P 1'
#
loop_
_entity.id
_entity.type
_entity.pdbx_description
1 polymer ?
#
loop_
_entity_poly.entity_id
_entity_poly.type
_entity_poly.pdbx_seq_one_letter_code
_entity_poly.pdbx_strand_id
1 'polypeptide(L)'
;MRVNLNVVAGPQTGRTFTFDQHDTFMIGRSENAQFCLPQDRFFSRHHCILEIAPPQAFIRDLGSTNGTFVNGMRVDTAYLKSGDRIQGGETILEVEVSTGLEEFDAT
;
A
#
# COMPACT_ATOMS: atom_id res chain seq x y z
N MET A 1 14.41 -1.06 10.68
CA MET A 1 13.76 -0.50 9.50
C MET A 1 12.36 -1.09 9.35
N ARG A 2 11.41 -0.27 9.02
CA ARG A 2 10.01 -0.66 9.03
C ARG A 2 9.24 0.09 7.95
N VAL A 3 8.29 -0.57 7.32
CA VAL A 3 7.34 0.04 6.39
C VAL A 3 5.95 -0.10 6.99
N ASN A 4 5.23 1.01 7.12
CA ASN A 4 3.83 1.01 7.53
C ASN A 4 2.97 1.46 6.37
N LEU A 5 1.81 0.82 6.21
CA LEU A 5 0.78 1.24 5.28
C LEU A 5 -0.44 1.63 6.09
N ASN A 6 -0.79 2.90 6.07
CA ASN A 6 -1.91 3.44 6.85
C ASN A 6 -3.08 3.71 5.91
N VAL A 7 -4.22 3.11 6.17
CA VAL A 7 -5.42 3.35 5.38
C VAL A 7 -6.03 4.67 5.82
N VAL A 8 -5.98 5.66 4.94
CA VAL A 8 -6.42 7.04 5.26
C VAL A 8 -7.76 7.40 4.62
N ALA A 9 -8.24 6.60 3.68
CA ALA A 9 -9.57 6.79 3.09
C ALA A 9 -10.11 5.45 2.61
N GLY A 10 -11.43 5.37 2.47
CA GLY A 10 -12.13 4.18 2.00
C GLY A 10 -12.80 3.41 3.14
N PRO A 11 -13.40 2.23 2.83
CA PRO A 11 -14.17 1.46 3.81
C PRO A 11 -13.36 0.97 5.01
N GLN A 12 -12.04 0.84 4.88
CA GLN A 12 -11.18 0.32 5.92
C GLN A 12 -10.29 1.39 6.56
N THR A 13 -10.72 2.65 6.51
CA THR A 13 -9.97 3.77 7.11
C THR A 13 -9.63 3.48 8.57
N GLY A 14 -8.39 3.74 8.93
CA GLY A 14 -7.88 3.52 10.28
C GLY A 14 -7.04 2.25 10.43
N ARG A 15 -7.06 1.35 9.46
CA ARG A 15 -6.21 0.16 9.52
C ARG A 15 -4.77 0.53 9.19
N THR A 16 -3.85 -0.19 9.83
CA THR A 16 -2.42 -0.07 9.60
C THR A 16 -1.81 -1.45 9.41
N PHE A 17 -0.95 -1.57 8.41
CA PHE A 17 -0.16 -2.79 8.17
C PHE A 17 1.30 -2.44 8.37
N THR A 18 2.00 -3.26 9.14
CA THR A 18 3.40 -3.02 9.50
C THR A 18 4.27 -4.16 8.99
N PHE A 19 5.38 -3.80 8.36
CA PHE A 19 6.32 -4.75 7.79
C PHE A 19 7.73 -4.40 8.28
N ASP A 20 8.38 -5.34 8.95
CA ASP A 20 9.78 -5.19 9.39
C ASP A 20 10.68 -6.21 8.71
N GLN A 21 10.13 -7.08 7.87
CA GLN A 21 10.83 -8.08 7.10
C GLN A 21 10.35 -8.04 5.65
N HIS A 22 11.06 -8.75 4.79
CA HIS A 22 10.62 -8.91 3.40
C HIS A 22 9.26 -9.60 3.34
N ASP A 23 8.35 -9.03 2.57
CA ASP A 23 7.01 -9.59 2.40
C ASP A 23 6.42 -9.18 1.05
N THR A 24 5.49 -9.98 0.58
CA THR A 24 4.67 -9.70 -0.60
C THR A 24 3.25 -9.46 -0.12
N PHE A 25 2.66 -8.34 -0.52
CA PHE A 25 1.37 -7.87 0.01
C PHE A 25 0.42 -7.55 -1.13
N MET A 26 -0.63 -8.37 -1.29
CA MET A 26 -1.63 -8.17 -2.35
C MET A 26 -2.84 -7.44 -1.80
N ILE A 27 -3.33 -6.47 -2.58
CA ILE A 27 -4.55 -5.71 -2.28
C ILE A 27 -5.58 -6.00 -3.36
N GLY A 28 -6.82 -6.26 -2.96
CA GLY A 28 -7.90 -6.50 -3.90
C GLY A 28 -9.19 -6.89 -3.20
N ARG A 29 -10.23 -7.18 -4.00
CA ARG A 29 -11.52 -7.65 -3.47
C ARG A 29 -11.54 -9.14 -3.19
N SER A 30 -10.57 -9.90 -3.73
CA SER A 30 -10.50 -11.34 -3.53
C SER A 30 -10.20 -11.68 -2.08
N GLU A 31 -10.80 -12.76 -1.60
CA GLU A 31 -10.51 -13.31 -0.28
C GLU A 31 -9.05 -13.74 -0.14
N ASN A 32 -8.38 -13.98 -1.25
CA ASN A 32 -6.98 -14.39 -1.26
C ASN A 32 -6.01 -13.22 -1.09
N ALA A 33 -6.50 -11.99 -1.18
CA ALA A 33 -5.66 -10.81 -0.97
C ALA A 33 -5.38 -10.63 0.53
N GLN A 34 -4.14 -10.30 0.88
CA GLN A 34 -3.78 -10.00 2.27
C GLN A 34 -4.57 -8.79 2.79
N PHE A 35 -4.77 -7.79 1.95
CA PHE A 35 -5.68 -6.70 2.24
C PHE A 35 -6.91 -6.86 1.35
N CYS A 36 -7.93 -7.49 1.89
CA CYS A 36 -9.16 -7.76 1.19
C CYS A 36 -10.15 -6.61 1.39
N LEU A 37 -10.63 -6.05 0.27
CA LEU A 37 -11.54 -4.90 0.26
C LEU A 37 -12.82 -5.25 -0.50
N PRO A 38 -13.66 -6.16 0.03
CA PRO A 38 -14.85 -6.60 -0.71
C PRO A 38 -15.89 -5.50 -0.90
N GLN A 39 -15.85 -4.45 -0.07
CA GLN A 39 -16.81 -3.35 -0.11
C GLN A 39 -16.39 -2.22 -1.04
N ASP A 40 -15.14 -2.19 -1.50
CA ASP A 40 -14.69 -1.19 -2.44
C ASP A 40 -14.93 -1.70 -3.86
N ARG A 41 -16.06 -1.29 -4.44
CA ARG A 41 -16.54 -1.78 -5.73
C ARG A 41 -15.60 -1.44 -6.88
N PHE A 42 -14.74 -0.44 -6.70
CA PHE A 42 -13.82 0.03 -7.73
C PHE A 42 -12.48 -0.70 -7.71
N PHE A 43 -12.23 -1.50 -6.67
CA PHE A 43 -11.07 -2.37 -6.65
C PHE A 43 -11.31 -3.59 -7.52
N SER A 44 -10.30 -3.99 -8.28
CA SER A 44 -10.32 -5.27 -8.97
C SER A 44 -10.09 -6.40 -7.96
N ARG A 45 -10.45 -7.62 -8.33
CA ARG A 45 -10.29 -8.79 -7.45
C ARG A 45 -8.84 -8.95 -7.03
N HIS A 46 -7.91 -8.83 -7.99
CA HIS A 46 -6.47 -8.77 -7.74
C HIS A 46 -6.02 -7.43 -8.31
N HIS A 47 -5.93 -6.42 -7.47
CA HIS A 47 -5.76 -5.05 -7.94
C HIS A 47 -4.30 -4.66 -8.09
N CYS A 48 -3.54 -4.80 -7.02
CA CYS A 48 -2.12 -4.49 -7.05
C CYS A 48 -1.38 -5.33 -6.01
N ILE A 49 -0.06 -5.37 -6.16
CA ILE A 49 0.80 -6.12 -5.26
C ILE A 49 1.97 -5.23 -4.85
N LEU A 50 2.35 -5.29 -3.59
CA LEU A 50 3.52 -4.61 -3.08
C LEU A 50 4.58 -5.64 -2.72
N GLU A 51 5.81 -5.40 -3.22
CA GLU A 51 7.00 -6.12 -2.77
C GLU A 51 7.69 -5.23 -1.75
N ILE A 52 7.75 -5.68 -0.52
CA ILE A 52 8.24 -4.88 0.60
C ILE A 52 9.52 -5.51 1.12
N ALA A 53 10.60 -4.73 1.09
CA ALA A 53 11.90 -5.10 1.63
C ALA A 53 12.41 -3.91 2.43
N PRO A 54 11.97 -3.73 3.68
CA PRO A 54 12.24 -2.50 4.41
C PRO A 54 13.72 -2.12 4.41
N PRO A 55 14.04 -0.84 4.13
CA PRO A 55 13.13 0.30 4.03
C PRO A 55 12.51 0.51 2.65
N GLN A 56 12.68 -0.42 1.72
CA GLN A 56 12.17 -0.27 0.35
C GLN A 56 10.80 -0.88 0.19
N ALA A 57 10.00 -0.30 -0.69
CA ALA A 57 8.71 -0.82 -1.10
C ALA A 57 8.50 -0.52 -2.58
N PHE A 58 7.95 -1.49 -3.30
CA PHE A 58 7.71 -1.42 -4.74
C PHE A 58 6.28 -1.87 -5.01
N ILE A 59 5.54 -1.14 -5.85
CA ILE A 59 4.17 -1.48 -6.20
C ILE A 59 4.05 -1.84 -7.67
N ARG A 60 3.18 -2.82 -7.95
CA ARG A 60 2.84 -3.24 -9.31
C ARG A 60 1.33 -3.37 -9.43
N ASP A 61 0.76 -2.72 -10.44
CA ASP A 61 -0.63 -2.92 -10.81
C ASP A 61 -0.79 -4.28 -11.49
N LEU A 62 -1.84 -5.02 -11.17
CA LEU A 62 -2.09 -6.35 -11.71
C LEU A 62 -3.13 -6.32 -12.84
N GLY A 63 -3.09 -5.29 -13.68
CA GLY A 63 -4.05 -5.13 -14.77
C GLY A 63 -5.42 -4.71 -14.26
N SER A 64 -5.47 -3.88 -13.25
CA SER A 64 -6.72 -3.45 -12.64
C SER A 64 -7.58 -2.66 -13.62
N THR A 65 -8.90 -2.78 -13.46
CA THR A 65 -9.85 -2.09 -14.32
C THR A 65 -9.77 -0.58 -14.17
N ASN A 66 -9.68 -0.09 -12.95
CA ASN A 66 -9.75 1.35 -12.66
C ASN A 66 -8.39 1.99 -12.42
N GLY A 67 -7.33 1.19 -12.32
CA GLY A 67 -5.98 1.70 -12.17
C GLY A 67 -5.50 1.80 -10.74
N THR A 68 -4.18 1.85 -10.61
CA THR A 68 -3.47 2.12 -9.37
C THR A 68 -2.75 3.46 -9.54
N PHE A 69 -2.90 4.33 -8.52
CA PHE A 69 -2.35 5.68 -8.57
C PHE A 69 -1.40 5.90 -7.41
N VAL A 70 -0.28 6.54 -7.69
CA VAL A 70 0.66 6.98 -6.65
C VAL A 70 0.74 8.50 -6.72
N ASN A 71 0.35 9.16 -5.64
CA ASN A 71 0.26 10.62 -5.55
C ASN A 71 -0.55 11.23 -6.71
N GLY A 72 -1.64 10.56 -7.07
CA GLY A 72 -2.54 11.02 -8.13
C GLY A 72 -2.13 10.65 -9.54
N MET A 73 -0.99 10.01 -9.73
CA MET A 73 -0.52 9.58 -11.05
C MET A 73 -0.71 8.09 -11.24
N ARG A 74 -1.35 7.71 -12.34
CA ARG A 74 -1.54 6.29 -12.66
C ARG A 74 -0.20 5.64 -12.97
N VAL A 75 0.05 4.48 -12.35
CA VAL A 75 1.30 3.75 -12.52
C VAL A 75 1.04 2.28 -12.84
N ASP A 76 1.94 1.68 -13.60
CA ASP A 76 2.01 0.22 -13.73
C ASP A 76 2.92 -0.36 -12.66
N THR A 77 4.03 0.31 -12.42
CA THR A 77 4.98 -0.01 -11.37
C THR A 77 5.57 1.27 -10.80
N ALA A 78 5.93 1.27 -9.53
CA ALA A 78 6.60 2.41 -8.92
C ALA A 78 7.34 1.98 -7.66
N TYR A 79 8.50 2.61 -7.42
CA TYR A 79 9.11 2.56 -6.10
C TYR A 79 8.41 3.57 -5.20
N LEU A 80 8.20 3.17 -3.97
CA LEU A 80 7.48 3.98 -2.99
C LEU A 80 8.45 4.57 -1.98
N LYS A 81 8.12 5.75 -1.49
CA LYS A 81 8.88 6.43 -0.44
C LYS A 81 7.92 6.94 0.62
N SER A 82 8.48 7.29 1.77
CA SER A 82 7.69 7.79 2.90
C SER A 82 6.88 9.02 2.48
N GLY A 83 5.60 9.02 2.81
CA GLY A 83 4.66 10.08 2.45
C GLY A 83 3.89 9.82 1.17
N ASP A 84 4.28 8.84 0.36
CA ASP A 84 3.54 8.51 -0.85
C ASP A 84 2.16 7.98 -0.51
N ARG A 85 1.19 8.34 -1.35
CA ARG A 85 -0.19 7.86 -1.21
C ARG A 85 -0.55 6.98 -2.40
N ILE A 86 -0.98 5.76 -2.08
CA ILE A 86 -1.42 4.77 -3.05
C ILE A 86 -2.94 4.82 -3.07
N GLN A 87 -3.52 4.98 -4.24
CA GLN A 87 -4.98 4.96 -4.40
C GLN A 87 -5.39 3.89 -5.39
N GLY A 88 -6.37 3.11 -4.99
CA GLY A 88 -7.13 2.22 -5.84
C GLY A 88 -8.58 2.32 -5.42
N GLY A 89 -9.50 2.54 -6.38
CA GLY A 89 -10.90 2.75 -6.04
C GLY A 89 -11.09 3.90 -5.07
N GLU A 90 -11.82 3.65 -4.00
CA GLU A 90 -12.07 4.65 -2.95
C GLU A 90 -11.03 4.58 -1.82
N THR A 91 -10.15 3.60 -1.85
CA THR A 91 -9.19 3.34 -0.78
C THR A 91 -7.88 4.04 -1.07
N ILE A 92 -7.37 4.74 -0.06
CA ILE A 92 -6.07 5.40 -0.11
C ILE A 92 -5.23 4.91 1.06
N LEU A 93 -4.00 4.47 0.75
CA LEU A 93 -3.02 4.09 1.76
C LEU A 93 -1.86 5.08 1.71
N GLU A 94 -1.40 5.50 2.88
CA GLU A 94 -0.22 6.33 3.00
C GLU A 94 0.96 5.46 3.43
N VAL A 95 2.06 5.60 2.72
CA VAL A 95 3.31 4.87 3.00
C VAL A 95 4.10 5.64 4.04
N GLU A 96 4.53 4.94 5.08
CA GLU A 96 5.40 5.51 6.09
C GLU A 96 6.62 4.60 6.24
N VAL A 97 7.80 5.15 6.01
CA VAL A 97 9.05 4.39 6.12
C VAL A 97 9.82 4.91 7.33
N SER A 98 10.10 4.02 8.26
CA SER A 98 10.87 4.33 9.46
C SER A 98 12.23 3.65 9.37
N THR A 99 13.29 4.42 9.58
CA THR A 99 14.65 3.89 9.70
C THR A 99 15.07 3.90 11.16
N GLY A 100 16.10 3.17 11.50
CA GLY A 100 16.61 3.17 12.86
C GLY A 100 17.05 4.56 13.33
N LEU A 101 17.46 5.43 12.41
CA LEU A 101 17.91 6.78 12.73
C LEU A 101 16.75 7.67 13.20
N GLU A 102 15.58 7.51 12.59
CA GLU A 102 14.41 8.29 12.97
C GLU A 102 13.94 7.96 14.37
N GLU A 103 14.08 6.72 14.78
CA GLU A 103 13.70 6.27 16.11
C GLU A 103 14.59 6.89 17.19
N PHE A 104 15.86 7.14 16.89
CA PHE A 104 16.76 7.84 17.82
C PHE A 104 16.39 9.30 17.97
N ASP A 105 15.97 9.95 16.90
CA ASP A 105 15.64 11.37 16.92
C ASP A 105 14.38 11.66 17.73
N ALA A 106 13.57 10.67 17.97
CA ALA A 106 12.35 10.80 18.75
C ALA A 106 12.63 10.97 20.25
N THR A 107 13.87 10.78 20.66
CA THR A 107 14.25 10.95 22.06
C THR A 107 14.72 12.37 22.31
#